data_0733bc6bdb6a51eec4a561251321d2d5
#
_entry.id   0733bc6bdb6a51eec4a561251321d2d5
#
_cell.length_a   1.000
_cell.length_b   1.000
_cell.length_c   1.000
_cell.angle_alpha   90.00
_cell.angle_beta   90.00
_cell.angle_gamma   90.00
#
_symmetry.space_group_name_H-M   'P 1'
#
loop_
_entity.id
_entity.type
_entity.pdbx_description
1 polymer ?
#
loop_
_entity_poly.entity_id
_entity_poly.type
_entity_poly.pdbx_seq_one_letter_code
_entity_poly.pdbx_strand_id
1 'polypeptide(L)'
;MLKQLQMGLRAFLLLASRVWTCICFLLKKQVRAVSQYTLVITSEPVPANILSVPTIRKQVVQHQPVKYEIFPLSPLSRHRLSIVKRKVLVLDLDETLIHSHHDGVVRQTVKPGTPPDFVLKVTIDRHPVRFFVHKRPHVDFFLDIVSQWYELVVFTASMEIYGAAVADKLDNNRGILQRRFYRQHCTPDLGSYTKDLSAICGDLSSVFILDNSPGAYRAYPDNAIPIKSWFCDPMDTALLNLLPVLDALRFTQDVRSVLSRNLHLHRLW
;
A
#
# COMPACT_ATOMS: atom_id res chain seq x y z
N MET A 1 -19.45 53.52 5.64
CA MET A 1 -19.34 52.38 4.72
C MET A 1 -18.41 51.25 5.24
N LEU A 2 -17.18 51.56 5.70
CA LEU A 2 -16.22 50.49 6.11
C LEU A 2 -16.71 49.59 7.28
N LYS A 3 -17.37 50.18 8.29
CA LYS A 3 -17.91 49.41 9.46
C LYS A 3 -19.06 48.45 9.08
N GLN A 4 -19.89 48.82 8.11
CA GLN A 4 -20.97 47.93 7.65
C GLN A 4 -20.40 46.73 6.84
N LEU A 5 -19.34 46.97 6.06
CA LEU A 5 -18.65 45.91 5.33
C LEU A 5 -17.97 44.90 6.28
N GLN A 6 -17.36 45.37 7.37
CA GLN A 6 -16.74 44.51 8.39
C GLN A 6 -17.77 43.69 9.18
N MET A 7 -18.94 44.28 9.46
CA MET A 7 -20.02 43.51 10.12
C MET A 7 -20.60 42.41 9.21
N GLY A 8 -20.79 42.73 7.91
CA GLY A 8 -21.24 41.72 6.94
C GLY A 8 -20.26 40.58 6.76
N LEU A 9 -18.96 40.88 6.69
CA LEU A 9 -17.91 39.82 6.58
C LEU A 9 -17.83 38.95 7.82
N ARG A 10 -17.97 39.53 9.04
CA ARG A 10 -18.00 38.72 10.29
C ARG A 10 -19.24 37.84 10.37
N ALA A 11 -20.43 38.35 9.96
CA ALA A 11 -21.65 37.55 9.92
C ALA A 11 -21.54 36.39 8.93
N PHE A 12 -20.95 36.62 7.76
CA PHE A 12 -20.72 35.59 6.74
C PHE A 12 -19.75 34.51 7.23
N LEU A 13 -18.64 34.87 7.88
CA LEU A 13 -17.68 33.91 8.44
C LEU A 13 -18.29 33.07 9.56
N LEU A 14 -19.15 33.65 10.40
CA LEU A 14 -19.87 32.91 11.45
C LEU A 14 -20.89 31.93 10.87
N LEU A 15 -21.59 32.31 9.79
CA LEU A 15 -22.51 31.42 9.09
C LEU A 15 -21.77 30.28 8.40
N ALA A 16 -20.67 30.57 7.71
CA ALA A 16 -19.83 29.57 7.06
C ALA A 16 -19.26 28.56 8.07
N SER A 17 -18.81 29.03 9.25
CA SER A 17 -18.34 28.18 10.35
C SER A 17 -19.44 27.24 10.87
N ARG A 18 -20.67 27.74 11.04
CA ARG A 18 -21.80 26.90 11.50
C ARG A 18 -22.23 25.87 10.47
N VAL A 19 -22.25 26.25 9.19
CA VAL A 19 -22.54 25.31 8.09
C VAL A 19 -21.47 24.22 8.01
N TRP A 20 -20.18 24.60 8.15
CA TRP A 20 -19.08 23.64 8.18
C TRP A 20 -19.17 22.65 9.35
N THR A 21 -19.54 23.15 10.55
CA THR A 21 -19.73 22.30 11.73
C THR A 21 -20.90 21.32 11.54
N CYS A 22 -22.00 21.76 10.90
CA CYS A 22 -23.13 20.90 10.58
C CYS A 22 -22.77 19.82 9.56
N ILE A 23 -22.02 20.17 8.52
CA ILE A 23 -21.51 19.22 7.51
C ILE A 23 -20.60 18.19 8.17
N CYS A 24 -19.66 18.60 9.02
CA CYS A 24 -18.81 17.70 9.76
C CYS A 24 -19.58 16.78 10.72
N PHE A 25 -20.65 17.27 11.34
CA PHE A 25 -21.51 16.45 12.19
C PHE A 25 -22.31 15.41 11.41
N LEU A 26 -22.85 15.78 10.25
CA LEU A 26 -23.56 14.87 9.35
C LEU A 26 -22.65 13.81 8.76
N LEU A 27 -21.42 14.18 8.37
CA LEU A 27 -20.40 13.25 7.90
C LEU A 27 -19.97 12.27 9.01
N LYS A 28 -19.80 12.72 10.25
CA LYS A 28 -19.53 11.85 11.41
C LYS A 28 -20.69 10.89 11.70
N LYS A 29 -21.93 11.31 11.48
CA LYS A 29 -23.12 10.45 11.64
C LYS A 29 -23.20 9.38 10.56
N GLN A 30 -22.85 9.70 9.31
CA GLN A 30 -22.78 8.73 8.21
C GLN A 30 -21.64 7.73 8.41
N VAL A 31 -20.47 8.16 8.86
CA VAL A 31 -19.35 7.27 9.17
C VAL A 31 -19.69 6.31 10.33
N ARG A 32 -20.45 6.75 11.34
CA ARG A 32 -20.96 5.86 12.40
C ARG A 32 -22.00 4.85 11.90
N ALA A 33 -22.81 5.19 10.90
CA ALA A 33 -23.78 4.27 10.31
C ALA A 33 -23.11 3.17 9.47
N VAL A 34 -21.98 3.47 8.82
CA VAL A 34 -21.20 2.48 8.04
C VAL A 34 -20.36 1.58 8.95
N SER A 35 -20.01 2.04 10.17
CA SER A 35 -19.26 1.26 11.17
C SER A 35 -20.13 0.24 11.93
N GLN A 36 -21.42 0.10 11.64
CA GLN A 36 -22.31 -0.87 12.28
C GLN A 36 -22.56 -2.15 11.48
N TYR A 37 -21.77 -2.43 10.44
CA TYR A 37 -21.67 -3.79 9.93
C TYR A 37 -20.75 -4.60 10.85
N THR A 38 -21.28 -4.91 12.03
CA THR A 38 -20.67 -5.82 12.98
C THR A 38 -20.68 -7.22 12.38
N LEU A 39 -19.50 -7.80 12.21
CA LEU A 39 -19.32 -9.23 12.02
C LEU A 39 -20.06 -9.96 13.16
N VAL A 40 -21.16 -10.64 12.82
CA VAL A 40 -21.81 -11.59 13.73
C VAL A 40 -20.93 -12.81 13.82
N ILE A 41 -20.13 -12.89 14.87
CA ILE A 41 -19.45 -14.12 15.26
C ILE A 41 -20.46 -14.91 16.09
N THR A 42 -21.01 -15.97 15.53
CA THR A 42 -21.78 -16.96 16.27
C THR A 42 -20.84 -17.75 17.16
N SER A 43 -20.83 -17.45 18.45
CA SER A 43 -20.22 -18.27 19.48
C SER A 43 -21.29 -19.20 20.07
N GLU A 44 -21.10 -20.51 19.94
CA GLU A 44 -21.90 -21.50 20.67
C GLU A 44 -21.60 -21.40 22.19
N PRO A 45 -22.59 -21.64 23.07
CA PRO A 45 -22.41 -21.52 24.52
C PRO A 45 -21.74 -22.78 25.08
N VAL A 46 -20.64 -22.56 25.82
CA VAL A 46 -20.02 -23.58 26.68
C VAL A 46 -20.65 -23.50 28.09
N PRO A 47 -21.02 -24.63 28.75
CA PRO A 47 -21.71 -24.61 30.01
C PRO A 47 -20.82 -24.19 31.17
N ALA A 48 -21.42 -23.43 32.08
CA ALA A 48 -20.81 -22.96 33.32
C ALA A 48 -20.68 -24.09 34.33
N ASN A 49 -19.48 -24.27 34.85
CA ASN A 49 -19.22 -24.53 36.28
C ASN A 49 -17.71 -24.52 36.56
N ILE A 50 -17.27 -23.63 37.43
CA ILE A 50 -16.42 -23.84 38.58
C ILE A 50 -15.86 -22.48 39.04
N LEU A 51 -16.22 -22.11 40.27
CA LEU A 51 -15.66 -20.98 41.00
C LEU A 51 -14.17 -21.21 41.30
N SER A 52 -13.31 -20.24 40.94
CA SER A 52 -12.04 -19.99 41.62
C SER A 52 -11.48 -18.61 41.23
N VAL A 53 -11.07 -17.88 42.24
CA VAL A 53 -10.31 -16.63 42.45
C VAL A 53 -9.61 -16.00 41.23
N PRO A 54 -9.68 -14.66 41.02
CA PRO A 54 -9.12 -13.98 39.86
C PRO A 54 -7.61 -13.77 39.99
N THR A 55 -6.84 -14.64 39.36
CA THR A 55 -5.46 -14.33 39.04
C THR A 55 -5.51 -13.51 37.73
N ILE A 56 -4.95 -12.29 37.75
CA ILE A 56 -4.81 -11.42 36.58
C ILE A 56 -3.90 -12.16 35.57
N ARG A 57 -4.51 -12.98 34.71
CA ARG A 57 -3.84 -13.47 33.51
C ARG A 57 -3.80 -12.35 32.48
N LYS A 58 -2.58 -11.91 32.12
CA LYS A 58 -2.37 -11.17 30.88
C LYS A 58 -3.05 -11.95 29.77
N GLN A 59 -4.15 -11.42 29.23
CA GLN A 59 -4.75 -11.96 28.02
C GLN A 59 -3.72 -11.80 26.89
N VAL A 60 -3.12 -12.91 26.51
CA VAL A 60 -2.42 -13.01 25.24
C VAL A 60 -3.52 -12.94 24.17
N VAL A 61 -3.67 -11.78 23.56
CA VAL A 61 -4.54 -11.62 22.39
C VAL A 61 -3.92 -12.49 21.30
N GLN A 62 -4.48 -13.68 21.09
CA GLN A 62 -4.13 -14.50 19.94
C GLN A 62 -4.66 -13.78 18.70
N HIS A 63 -3.77 -13.10 17.99
CA HIS A 63 -4.09 -12.55 16.69
C HIS A 63 -4.37 -13.72 15.73
N GLN A 64 -5.61 -13.87 15.34
CA GLN A 64 -5.94 -14.79 14.25
C GLN A 64 -5.26 -14.27 12.98
N PRO A 65 -4.56 -15.14 12.21
CA PRO A 65 -3.96 -14.72 10.97
C PRO A 65 -5.07 -14.21 10.03
N VAL A 66 -4.92 -12.98 9.56
CA VAL A 66 -5.82 -12.43 8.53
C VAL A 66 -5.67 -13.29 7.29
N LYS A 67 -6.70 -14.06 6.93
CA LYS A 67 -6.75 -14.85 5.70
C LYS A 67 -7.53 -14.05 4.67
N TYR A 68 -6.88 -13.73 3.56
CA TYR A 68 -7.56 -13.25 2.36
C TYR A 68 -7.91 -14.48 1.51
N GLU A 69 -9.21 -14.75 1.33
CA GLU A 69 -9.68 -15.87 0.51
C GLU A 69 -10.05 -15.38 -0.88
N ILE A 70 -9.46 -16.02 -1.91
CA ILE A 70 -9.81 -15.74 -3.29
C ILE A 70 -10.92 -16.70 -3.68
N PHE A 71 -12.12 -16.15 -3.89
CA PHE A 71 -13.23 -16.94 -4.40
C PHE A 71 -13.13 -17.15 -5.91
N PRO A 72 -13.57 -18.33 -6.41
CA PRO A 72 -13.66 -18.57 -7.85
C PRO A 72 -14.55 -17.53 -8.54
N LEU A 73 -14.08 -17.00 -9.67
CA LEU A 73 -14.83 -16.04 -10.44
C LEU A 73 -16.11 -16.66 -11.03
N SER A 74 -17.22 -15.93 -10.97
CA SER A 74 -18.44 -16.29 -11.68
C SER A 74 -18.20 -16.34 -13.21
N PRO A 75 -19.03 -17.06 -13.99
CA PRO A 75 -18.94 -17.06 -15.44
C PRO A 75 -18.99 -15.63 -16.04
N LEU A 76 -19.83 -14.76 -15.50
CA LEU A 76 -19.95 -13.38 -15.93
C LEU A 76 -18.67 -12.58 -15.64
N SER A 77 -18.06 -12.76 -14.46
CA SER A 77 -16.81 -12.10 -14.11
C SER A 77 -15.67 -12.58 -15.00
N ARG A 78 -15.59 -13.88 -15.31
CA ARG A 78 -14.62 -14.42 -16.27
C ARG A 78 -14.79 -13.82 -17.65
N HIS A 79 -16.03 -13.72 -18.15
CA HIS A 79 -16.32 -13.08 -19.44
C HIS A 79 -15.91 -11.60 -19.45
N ARG A 80 -16.20 -10.86 -18.37
CA ARG A 80 -15.74 -9.45 -18.28
C ARG A 80 -14.23 -9.33 -18.34
N LEU A 81 -13.49 -10.19 -17.64
CA LEU A 81 -12.02 -10.20 -17.68
C LEU A 81 -11.45 -10.57 -19.06
N SER A 82 -12.15 -11.41 -19.86
CA SER A 82 -11.69 -11.76 -21.20
C SER A 82 -11.79 -10.60 -22.21
N ILE A 83 -12.63 -9.61 -21.92
CA ILE A 83 -12.82 -8.41 -22.75
C ILE A 83 -11.84 -7.30 -22.37
N VAL A 84 -11.44 -7.25 -21.09
CA VAL A 84 -10.58 -6.19 -20.57
C VAL A 84 -9.11 -6.61 -20.70
N LYS A 85 -8.26 -5.71 -21.21
CA LYS A 85 -6.81 -5.94 -21.29
C LYS A 85 -6.22 -6.17 -19.89
N ARG A 86 -5.33 -7.18 -19.78
CA ARG A 86 -4.53 -7.38 -18.55
C ARG A 86 -3.66 -6.15 -18.30
N LYS A 87 -3.70 -5.63 -17.10
CA LYS A 87 -3.02 -4.39 -16.72
C LYS A 87 -1.64 -4.66 -16.16
N VAL A 88 -0.82 -3.62 -16.17
CA VAL A 88 0.52 -3.60 -15.61
C VAL A 88 0.48 -2.93 -14.23
N LEU A 89 0.92 -3.66 -13.21
CA LEU A 89 1.15 -3.12 -11.87
C LEU A 89 2.65 -2.87 -11.69
N VAL A 90 3.01 -1.61 -11.58
CA VAL A 90 4.37 -1.16 -11.29
C VAL A 90 4.56 -1.12 -9.79
N LEU A 91 5.61 -1.76 -9.30
CA LEU A 91 5.92 -1.92 -7.89
C LEU A 91 7.24 -1.22 -7.55
N ASP A 92 7.19 -0.32 -6.58
CA ASP A 92 8.39 0.14 -5.92
C ASP A 92 8.89 -0.91 -4.91
N LEU A 93 10.15 -0.81 -4.47
CA LEU A 93 10.77 -1.75 -3.54
C LEU A 93 10.93 -1.17 -2.13
N ASP A 94 11.80 -0.17 -1.98
CA ASP A 94 12.23 0.33 -0.68
C ASP A 94 11.10 1.08 0.02
N GLU A 95 10.84 0.77 1.28
CA GLU A 95 9.75 1.26 2.12
C GLU A 95 8.33 0.97 1.58
N THR A 96 8.25 0.28 0.42
CA THR A 96 6.98 -0.20 -0.19
C THR A 96 6.78 -1.69 0.05
N LEU A 97 7.67 -2.54 -0.41
CA LEU A 97 7.63 -4.00 -0.27
C LEU A 97 8.64 -4.53 0.75
N ILE A 98 9.73 -3.80 0.93
CA ILE A 98 10.82 -4.14 1.85
C ILE A 98 11.32 -2.90 2.56
N HIS A 99 12.14 -3.10 3.61
CA HIS A 99 13.02 -2.07 4.14
C HIS A 99 14.42 -2.64 4.32
N SER A 100 15.45 -1.85 4.03
CA SER A 100 16.83 -2.27 4.21
C SER A 100 17.69 -1.24 4.93
N HIS A 101 18.69 -1.74 5.63
CA HIS A 101 19.77 -0.94 6.17
C HIS A 101 21.10 -1.61 5.83
N HIS A 102 22.19 -0.85 5.80
CA HIS A 102 23.52 -1.37 5.50
C HIS A 102 24.51 -1.09 6.64
N ASP A 103 25.64 -1.80 6.66
CA ASP A 103 26.71 -1.59 7.63
C ASP A 103 27.17 -0.12 7.64
N GLY A 104 27.40 0.43 8.84
CA GLY A 104 27.97 1.77 9.04
C GLY A 104 26.97 2.93 9.05
N VAL A 105 25.68 2.70 8.79
CA VAL A 105 24.64 3.72 8.94
C VAL A 105 23.77 3.41 10.14
N VAL A 106 23.89 4.24 11.19
CA VAL A 106 23.01 4.17 12.36
C VAL A 106 21.66 4.81 12.01
N ARG A 107 20.84 4.14 11.20
CA ARG A 107 19.43 4.42 11.07
C ARG A 107 18.70 3.42 11.95
N GLN A 108 18.22 3.87 13.11
CA GLN A 108 17.42 3.04 14.03
C GLN A 108 15.98 2.89 13.51
N THR A 109 15.83 2.54 12.25
CA THR A 109 14.51 2.27 11.66
C THR A 109 14.00 0.87 11.97
N VAL A 110 14.90 -0.03 12.36
CA VAL A 110 14.58 -1.41 12.76
C VAL A 110 14.98 -1.60 14.21
N LYS A 111 14.14 -2.27 14.99
CA LYS A 111 14.43 -2.58 16.39
C LYS A 111 15.73 -3.39 16.49
N PRO A 112 16.70 -3.00 17.32
CA PRO A 112 17.94 -3.75 17.49
C PRO A 112 17.67 -5.22 17.83
N GLY A 113 18.40 -6.13 17.16
CA GLY A 113 18.26 -7.57 17.34
C GLY A 113 17.15 -8.23 16.51
N THR A 114 16.39 -7.47 15.69
CA THR A 114 15.47 -8.07 14.71
C THR A 114 16.28 -8.72 13.59
N PRO A 115 16.17 -10.03 13.35
CA PRO A 115 16.89 -10.69 12.27
C PRO A 115 16.33 -10.22 10.91
N PRO A 116 17.19 -9.98 9.91
CA PRO A 116 16.74 -9.70 8.56
C PRO A 116 16.18 -10.97 7.91
N ASP A 117 15.24 -10.80 6.97
CA ASP A 117 14.75 -11.91 6.16
C ASP A 117 15.84 -12.46 5.23
N PHE A 118 16.71 -11.57 4.73
CA PHE A 118 17.90 -11.96 3.98
C PHE A 118 18.97 -10.86 4.00
N VAL A 119 20.22 -11.27 3.71
CA VAL A 119 21.36 -10.36 3.61
C VAL A 119 21.89 -10.38 2.18
N LEU A 120 22.05 -9.20 1.59
CA LEU A 120 22.66 -9.01 0.29
C LEU A 120 24.11 -8.54 0.47
N LYS A 121 25.02 -9.11 -0.30
CA LYS A 121 26.40 -8.64 -0.41
C LYS A 121 26.60 -8.13 -1.82
N VAL A 122 26.78 -6.83 -1.98
CA VAL A 122 27.00 -6.18 -3.27
C VAL A 122 28.28 -5.36 -3.23
N THR A 123 28.93 -5.18 -4.38
CA THR A 123 30.12 -4.34 -4.47
C THR A 123 29.73 -3.01 -5.11
N ILE A 124 29.82 -1.93 -4.35
CA ILE A 124 29.53 -0.56 -4.81
C ILE A 124 30.86 0.19 -4.80
N ASP A 125 31.26 0.79 -5.92
CA ASP A 125 32.51 1.53 -6.09
C ASP A 125 33.75 0.77 -5.55
N ARG A 126 33.84 -0.52 -5.85
CA ARG A 126 34.91 -1.47 -5.39
C ARG A 126 34.87 -1.78 -3.88
N HIS A 127 33.86 -1.30 -3.15
CA HIS A 127 33.71 -1.60 -1.72
C HIS A 127 32.57 -2.60 -1.52
N PRO A 128 32.81 -3.69 -0.77
CA PRO A 128 31.77 -4.64 -0.41
C PRO A 128 30.84 -3.99 0.62
N VAL A 129 29.54 -3.99 0.32
CA VAL A 129 28.50 -3.47 1.20
C VAL A 129 27.51 -4.59 1.51
N ARG A 130 27.13 -4.74 2.78
CA ARG A 130 26.09 -5.66 3.22
C ARG A 130 24.81 -4.89 3.49
N PHE A 131 23.72 -5.33 2.86
CA PHE A 131 22.38 -4.86 3.13
C PHE A 131 21.61 -5.92 3.90
N PHE A 132 21.05 -5.53 5.03
CA PHE A 132 20.13 -6.34 5.84
C PHE A 132 18.73 -5.96 5.45
N VAL A 133 18.01 -6.87 4.79
CA VAL A 133 16.72 -6.61 4.18
C VAL A 133 15.62 -7.28 4.99
N HIS A 134 14.60 -6.50 5.32
CA HIS A 134 13.39 -6.93 6.01
C HIS A 134 12.23 -6.87 5.03
N LYS A 135 11.44 -7.92 4.96
CA LYS A 135 10.23 -7.97 4.15
C LYS A 135 9.07 -7.31 4.87
N ARG A 136 8.31 -6.48 4.16
CA ARG A 136 7.03 -5.99 4.69
C ARG A 136 6.11 -7.18 4.96
N PRO A 137 5.33 -7.18 6.06
CA PRO A 137 4.39 -8.25 6.34
C PRO A 137 3.50 -8.56 5.13
N HIS A 138 3.27 -9.85 4.89
CA HIS A 138 2.43 -10.37 3.82
C HIS A 138 2.93 -10.15 2.38
N VAL A 139 4.14 -9.66 2.14
CA VAL A 139 4.64 -9.34 0.78
C VAL A 139 4.65 -10.56 -0.14
N ASP A 140 5.06 -11.73 0.34
CA ASP A 140 5.10 -12.94 -0.49
C ASP A 140 3.69 -13.35 -0.94
N PHE A 141 2.74 -13.37 -0.02
CA PHE A 141 1.33 -13.63 -0.31
C PHE A 141 0.74 -12.58 -1.27
N PHE A 142 1.03 -11.30 -1.03
CA PHE A 142 0.59 -10.21 -1.90
C PHE A 142 1.09 -10.42 -3.34
N LEU A 143 2.38 -10.70 -3.51
CA LEU A 143 2.97 -10.93 -4.83
C LEU A 143 2.38 -12.17 -5.52
N ASP A 144 2.13 -13.25 -4.78
CA ASP A 144 1.48 -14.46 -5.32
C ASP A 144 0.10 -14.16 -5.89
N ILE A 145 -0.67 -13.34 -5.20
CA ILE A 145 -2.03 -12.98 -5.62
C ILE A 145 -2.00 -12.02 -6.81
N VAL A 146 -1.28 -10.90 -6.69
CA VAL A 146 -1.32 -9.86 -7.73
C VAL A 146 -0.63 -10.28 -9.02
N SER A 147 0.31 -11.23 -8.97
CA SER A 147 0.93 -11.80 -10.18
C SER A 147 -0.06 -12.58 -11.05
N GLN A 148 -1.11 -13.15 -10.45
CA GLN A 148 -2.18 -13.83 -11.19
C GLN A 148 -3.11 -12.82 -11.89
N TRP A 149 -3.18 -11.59 -11.38
CA TRP A 149 -4.10 -10.57 -11.85
C TRP A 149 -3.45 -9.61 -12.85
N TYR A 150 -2.18 -9.29 -12.65
CA TYR A 150 -1.42 -8.25 -13.33
C TYR A 150 -0.14 -8.77 -13.94
N GLU A 151 0.38 -8.09 -14.96
CA GLU A 151 1.79 -8.12 -15.28
C GLU A 151 2.51 -7.27 -14.24
N LEU A 152 3.49 -7.84 -13.53
CA LEU A 152 4.25 -7.12 -12.51
C LEU A 152 5.52 -6.53 -13.11
N VAL A 153 5.80 -5.28 -12.79
CA VAL A 153 7.01 -4.57 -13.18
C VAL A 153 7.63 -3.92 -11.95
N VAL A 154 8.88 -4.20 -11.68
CA VAL A 154 9.62 -3.49 -10.64
C VAL A 154 10.13 -2.16 -11.19
N PHE A 155 9.90 -1.06 -10.46
CA PHE A 155 10.49 0.23 -10.77
C PHE A 155 10.97 0.91 -9.48
N THR A 156 12.25 0.90 -9.24
CA THR A 156 12.86 1.46 -8.03
C THR A 156 13.81 2.61 -8.34
N ALA A 157 13.90 3.59 -7.45
CA ALA A 157 14.92 4.62 -7.47
C ALA A 157 16.30 4.13 -6.93
N SER A 158 16.41 2.88 -6.57
CA SER A 158 17.65 2.26 -6.13
C SER A 158 18.56 1.88 -7.28
N MET A 159 19.86 1.73 -6.98
CA MET A 159 20.85 1.25 -7.96
C MET A 159 20.53 -0.18 -8.41
N GLU A 160 20.80 -0.47 -9.68
CA GLU A 160 20.50 -1.77 -10.27
C GLU A 160 21.16 -2.93 -9.52
N ILE A 161 22.44 -2.79 -9.14
CA ILE A 161 23.18 -3.84 -8.43
C ILE A 161 22.52 -4.27 -7.12
N TYR A 162 21.83 -3.35 -6.43
CA TYR A 162 21.06 -3.63 -5.23
C TYR A 162 19.62 -4.06 -5.59
N GLY A 163 18.92 -3.25 -6.40
CA GLY A 163 17.52 -3.48 -6.73
C GLY A 163 17.28 -4.81 -7.45
N ALA A 164 18.18 -5.24 -8.33
CA ALA A 164 18.11 -6.54 -8.99
C ALA A 164 18.22 -7.69 -7.98
N ALA A 165 19.17 -7.61 -7.05
CA ALA A 165 19.36 -8.63 -6.02
C ALA A 165 18.16 -8.72 -5.06
N VAL A 166 17.53 -7.58 -4.72
CA VAL A 166 16.28 -7.56 -3.94
C VAL A 166 15.14 -8.21 -4.73
N ALA A 167 14.96 -7.81 -6.00
CA ALA A 167 13.91 -8.37 -6.85
C ALA A 167 14.07 -9.88 -7.05
N ASP A 168 15.29 -10.41 -7.20
CA ASP A 168 15.56 -11.84 -7.27
C ASP A 168 15.13 -12.59 -5.99
N LYS A 169 15.41 -12.01 -4.83
CA LYS A 169 14.98 -12.58 -3.53
C LYS A 169 13.48 -12.55 -3.34
N LEU A 170 12.81 -11.47 -3.79
CA LEU A 170 11.36 -11.38 -3.76
C LEU A 170 10.71 -12.29 -4.81
N ASP A 171 11.29 -12.42 -6.00
CA ASP A 171 10.80 -13.32 -7.05
C ASP A 171 10.87 -14.78 -6.63
N ASN A 172 11.88 -15.14 -5.88
CA ASN A 172 12.10 -16.50 -5.38
C ASN A 172 11.91 -17.59 -6.47
N ASN A 173 12.47 -17.36 -7.65
CA ASN A 173 12.42 -18.22 -8.84
C ASN A 173 10.99 -18.45 -9.41
N ARG A 174 10.00 -17.61 -9.05
CA ARG A 174 8.63 -17.70 -9.60
C ARG A 174 8.50 -17.12 -11.00
N GLY A 175 9.45 -16.31 -11.44
CA GLY A 175 9.42 -15.65 -12.74
C GLY A 175 8.37 -14.54 -12.85
N ILE A 176 7.91 -13.99 -11.73
CA ILE A 176 6.85 -12.98 -11.69
C ILE A 176 7.37 -11.54 -11.72
N LEU A 177 8.66 -11.31 -11.40
CA LEU A 177 9.31 -10.01 -11.35
C LEU A 177 10.45 -9.92 -12.39
N GLN A 178 10.16 -10.23 -13.66
CA GLN A 178 11.19 -10.27 -14.71
C GLN A 178 11.48 -8.89 -15.31
N ARG A 179 10.48 -8.04 -15.43
CA ARG A 179 10.58 -6.70 -16.00
C ARG A 179 10.92 -5.70 -14.92
N ARG A 180 12.09 -5.02 -15.07
CA ARG A 180 12.67 -4.21 -13.97
C ARG A 180 13.26 -2.92 -14.50
N PHE A 181 13.01 -1.83 -13.77
CA PHE A 181 13.55 -0.50 -14.01
C PHE A 181 14.20 0.00 -12.72
N TYR A 182 15.33 0.70 -12.87
CA TYR A 182 16.18 1.12 -11.76
C TYR A 182 16.45 2.62 -11.84
N ARG A 183 17.26 3.15 -10.94
CA ARG A 183 17.58 4.59 -10.84
C ARG A 183 17.97 5.22 -12.17
N GLN A 184 18.72 4.56 -13.02
CA GLN A 184 19.12 5.09 -14.33
C GLN A 184 17.95 5.30 -15.30
N HIS A 185 16.79 4.71 -15.02
CA HIS A 185 15.54 4.88 -15.79
C HIS A 185 14.62 5.93 -15.16
N CYS A 186 14.99 6.48 -13.99
CA CYS A 186 14.27 7.57 -13.34
C CYS A 186 14.74 8.91 -13.87
N THR A 187 13.85 9.89 -13.87
CA THR A 187 14.19 11.30 -14.13
C THR A 187 14.39 12.02 -12.80
N PRO A 188 15.58 12.60 -12.52
CA PRO A 188 15.77 13.44 -11.35
C PRO A 188 14.90 14.69 -11.46
N ASP A 189 14.08 14.97 -10.43
CA ASP A 189 13.19 16.13 -10.39
C ASP A 189 12.97 16.61 -8.97
N LEU A 190 13.26 17.91 -8.70
CA LEU A 190 13.06 18.58 -7.41
C LEU A 190 13.59 17.79 -6.19
N GLY A 191 14.78 17.19 -6.32
CA GLY A 191 15.42 16.43 -5.24
C GLY A 191 14.85 15.01 -5.03
N SER A 192 13.98 14.55 -5.93
CA SER A 192 13.45 13.19 -5.96
C SER A 192 13.67 12.53 -7.32
N TYR A 193 13.22 11.29 -7.48
CA TYR A 193 13.27 10.52 -8.72
C TYR A 193 11.86 10.27 -9.23
N THR A 194 11.52 10.82 -10.41
CA THR A 194 10.24 10.57 -11.07
C THR A 194 10.32 9.33 -11.97
N LYS A 195 9.29 8.51 -11.94
CA LYS A 195 9.16 7.27 -12.69
C LYS A 195 8.22 7.49 -13.87
N ASP A 196 8.71 7.28 -15.09
CA ASP A 196 7.91 7.45 -16.30
C ASP A 196 7.13 6.17 -16.61
N LEU A 197 5.82 6.19 -16.36
CA LEU A 197 4.94 5.05 -16.64
C LEU A 197 4.70 4.85 -18.12
N SER A 198 4.86 5.90 -18.96
CA SER A 198 4.70 5.78 -20.42
C SER A 198 5.83 4.96 -21.06
N ALA A 199 7.02 4.95 -20.47
CA ALA A 199 8.13 4.09 -20.87
C ALA A 199 7.86 2.59 -20.59
N ILE A 200 6.97 2.29 -19.63
CA ILE A 200 6.59 0.93 -19.29
C ILE A 200 5.45 0.45 -20.18
N CYS A 201 4.43 1.27 -20.32
CA CYS A 201 3.24 0.97 -21.12
C CYS A 201 2.71 2.26 -21.75
N GLY A 202 2.69 2.32 -23.10
CA GLY A 202 2.16 3.49 -23.83
C GLY A 202 0.67 3.74 -23.61
N ASP A 203 -0.07 2.72 -23.14
CA ASP A 203 -1.48 2.83 -22.79
C ASP A 203 -1.65 3.09 -21.30
N LEU A 204 -1.73 4.36 -20.91
CA LEU A 204 -1.90 4.79 -19.53
C LEU A 204 -3.23 4.34 -18.90
N SER A 205 -4.21 3.88 -19.66
CA SER A 205 -5.43 3.29 -19.11
C SER A 205 -5.19 1.93 -18.45
N SER A 206 -4.07 1.28 -18.80
CA SER A 206 -3.75 -0.10 -18.43
C SER A 206 -2.51 -0.25 -17.55
N VAL A 207 -1.94 0.83 -17.03
CA VAL A 207 -0.77 0.82 -16.14
C VAL A 207 -1.01 1.68 -14.91
N PHE A 208 -0.52 1.22 -13.76
CA PHE A 208 -0.55 2.00 -12.51
C PHE A 208 0.58 1.56 -11.58
N ILE A 209 0.94 2.44 -10.65
CA ILE A 209 2.08 2.26 -9.75
C ILE A 209 1.64 2.20 -8.29
N LEU A 210 2.25 1.32 -7.52
CA LEU A 210 2.22 1.27 -6.06
C LEU A 210 3.55 1.78 -5.53
N ASP A 211 3.54 2.93 -4.85
CA ASP A 211 4.76 3.61 -4.40
C ASP A 211 4.48 4.46 -3.16
N ASN A 212 5.44 4.52 -2.22
CA ASN A 212 5.34 5.30 -1.00
C ASN A 212 5.75 6.78 -1.19
N SER A 213 6.45 7.11 -2.29
CA SER A 213 6.98 8.43 -2.57
C SER A 213 6.12 9.20 -3.56
N PRO A 214 5.44 10.30 -3.16
CA PRO A 214 4.66 11.13 -4.08
C PRO A 214 5.49 11.72 -5.23
N GLY A 215 6.80 11.91 -5.03
CA GLY A 215 7.72 12.36 -6.08
C GLY A 215 7.84 11.36 -7.23
N ALA A 216 7.75 10.06 -6.95
CA ALA A 216 7.91 9.00 -7.93
C ALA A 216 6.83 9.02 -9.02
N TYR A 217 5.58 9.33 -8.66
CA TYR A 217 4.43 9.34 -9.58
C TYR A 217 3.86 10.73 -9.85
N ARG A 218 4.65 11.80 -9.60
CA ARG A 218 4.20 13.19 -9.77
C ARG A 218 3.67 13.48 -11.18
N ALA A 219 4.24 12.86 -12.21
CA ALA A 219 3.79 13.02 -13.59
C ALA A 219 2.49 12.24 -13.91
N TYR A 220 2.12 11.26 -13.08
CA TYR A 220 1.00 10.34 -13.31
C TYR A 220 0.16 10.13 -12.03
N PRO A 221 -0.34 11.19 -11.39
CA PRO A 221 -1.03 11.05 -10.10
C PRO A 221 -2.31 10.20 -10.19
N ASP A 222 -2.98 10.22 -11.33
CA ASP A 222 -4.20 9.43 -11.57
C ASP A 222 -3.91 7.93 -11.83
N ASN A 223 -2.64 7.57 -12.01
CA ASN A 223 -2.20 6.20 -12.19
C ASN A 223 -1.51 5.65 -10.92
N ALA A 224 -1.61 6.32 -9.78
CA ALA A 224 -0.88 5.96 -8.59
C ALA A 224 -1.78 5.45 -7.47
N ILE A 225 -1.28 4.44 -6.78
CA ILE A 225 -1.77 4.01 -5.47
C ILE A 225 -0.69 4.38 -4.46
N PRO A 226 -0.90 5.44 -3.66
CA PRO A 226 0.02 5.78 -2.58
C PRO A 226 -0.06 4.73 -1.48
N ILE A 227 1.10 4.36 -0.93
CA ILE A 227 1.19 3.51 0.24
C ILE A 227 2.06 4.18 1.30
N LYS A 228 1.76 3.95 2.57
CA LYS A 228 2.59 4.46 3.66
C LYS A 228 3.95 3.77 3.66
N SER A 229 5.03 4.53 3.84
CA SER A 229 6.37 3.98 4.05
C SER A 229 6.38 3.00 5.21
N TRP A 230 6.93 1.81 4.97
CA TRP A 230 7.10 0.79 5.98
C TRP A 230 8.58 0.60 6.33
N PHE A 231 8.88 0.50 7.62
CA PHE A 231 10.25 0.34 8.11
C PHE A 231 10.42 -0.94 8.94
N CYS A 232 9.54 -1.20 9.91
CA CYS A 232 9.73 -2.33 10.82
C CYS A 232 8.46 -2.78 11.58
N ASP A 233 7.29 -2.23 11.28
CA ASP A 233 6.05 -2.60 11.98
C ASP A 233 5.63 -4.03 11.60
N PRO A 234 5.71 -5.03 12.52
CA PRO A 234 5.34 -6.41 12.22
C PRO A 234 3.82 -6.62 12.10
N MET A 235 3.02 -5.62 12.50
CA MET A 235 1.56 -5.67 12.44
C MET A 235 1.00 -4.94 11.20
N ASP A 236 1.87 -4.50 10.28
CA ASP A 236 1.44 -3.83 9.05
C ASP A 236 0.59 -4.76 8.19
N THR A 237 -0.59 -4.29 7.80
CA THR A 237 -1.54 -5.00 6.93
C THR A 237 -1.82 -4.25 5.64
N ALA A 238 -1.05 -3.21 5.31
CA ALA A 238 -1.34 -2.32 4.19
C ALA A 238 -1.41 -3.08 2.85
N LEU A 239 -0.52 -4.05 2.62
CA LEU A 239 -0.55 -4.87 1.40
C LEU A 239 -1.82 -5.72 1.30
N LEU A 240 -2.31 -6.28 2.42
CA LEU A 240 -3.58 -7.04 2.44
C LEU A 240 -4.77 -6.13 2.19
N ASN A 241 -4.78 -4.93 2.77
CA ASN A 241 -5.87 -3.97 2.63
C ASN A 241 -6.00 -3.44 1.20
N LEU A 242 -4.95 -3.53 0.39
CA LEU A 242 -4.99 -3.18 -1.03
C LEU A 242 -5.65 -4.25 -1.92
N LEU A 243 -5.65 -5.52 -1.53
CA LEU A 243 -6.12 -6.61 -2.37
C LEU A 243 -7.57 -6.43 -2.88
N PRO A 244 -8.56 -5.99 -2.08
CA PRO A 244 -9.92 -5.76 -2.59
C PRO A 244 -9.99 -4.69 -3.68
N VAL A 245 -9.22 -3.61 -3.54
CA VAL A 245 -9.16 -2.54 -4.55
C VAL A 245 -8.48 -3.04 -5.81
N LEU A 246 -7.38 -3.78 -5.66
CA LEU A 246 -6.67 -4.38 -6.79
C LEU A 246 -7.53 -5.42 -7.51
N ASP A 247 -8.29 -6.25 -6.78
CA ASP A 247 -9.23 -7.18 -7.43
C ASP A 247 -10.29 -6.43 -8.26
N ALA A 248 -10.85 -5.34 -7.75
CA ALA A 248 -11.82 -4.52 -8.47
C ALA A 248 -11.22 -3.84 -9.71
N LEU A 249 -9.98 -3.34 -9.64
CA LEU A 249 -9.30 -2.68 -10.75
C LEU A 249 -9.08 -3.59 -11.98
N ARG A 250 -9.05 -4.90 -11.81
CA ARG A 250 -8.95 -5.86 -12.92
C ARG A 250 -10.06 -5.67 -13.94
N PHE A 251 -11.26 -5.31 -13.49
CA PHE A 251 -12.48 -5.23 -14.31
C PHE A 251 -12.70 -3.86 -14.96
N THR A 252 -11.86 -2.86 -14.67
CA THR A 252 -11.98 -1.51 -15.27
C THR A 252 -11.36 -1.49 -16.65
N GLN A 253 -11.87 -0.66 -17.55
CA GLN A 253 -11.24 -0.38 -18.83
C GLN A 253 -10.10 0.62 -18.70
N ASP A 254 -10.26 1.60 -17.82
CA ASP A 254 -9.27 2.63 -17.51
C ASP A 254 -9.08 2.73 -15.99
N VAL A 255 -7.87 2.44 -15.51
CA VAL A 255 -7.53 2.50 -14.09
C VAL A 255 -7.73 3.90 -13.49
N ARG A 256 -7.52 4.95 -14.29
CA ARG A 256 -7.65 6.35 -13.88
C ARG A 256 -9.08 6.71 -13.50
N SER A 257 -10.06 6.04 -14.11
CA SER A 257 -11.48 6.26 -13.78
C SER A 257 -11.83 5.93 -12.32
N VAL A 258 -11.02 5.07 -11.69
CA VAL A 258 -11.14 4.67 -10.27
C VAL A 258 -10.12 5.41 -9.42
N LEU A 259 -8.84 5.40 -9.81
CA LEU A 259 -7.75 5.91 -8.99
C LEU A 259 -7.81 7.43 -8.81
N SER A 260 -8.17 8.19 -9.86
CA SER A 260 -8.32 9.65 -9.76
C SER A 260 -9.41 10.09 -8.77
N ARG A 261 -10.41 9.24 -8.53
CA ARG A 261 -11.51 9.51 -7.60
C ARG A 261 -11.20 9.11 -6.16
N ASN A 262 -10.24 8.19 -5.96
CA ASN A 262 -9.89 7.62 -4.66
C ASN A 262 -8.70 8.37 -3.99
N LEU A 263 -8.78 9.70 -3.92
CA LEU A 263 -7.81 10.55 -3.22
C LEU A 263 -7.64 10.21 -1.71
N HIS A 264 -8.38 9.21 -1.21
CA HIS A 264 -8.39 8.81 0.20
C HIS A 264 -7.84 7.39 0.44
N LEU A 265 -7.21 6.75 -0.54
CA LEU A 265 -6.58 5.42 -0.36
C LEU A 265 -5.53 5.42 0.77
N HIS A 266 -4.91 6.58 1.05
CA HIS A 266 -4.00 6.76 2.19
C HIS A 266 -4.66 6.56 3.57
N ARG A 267 -5.98 6.43 3.64
CA ARG A 267 -6.74 6.12 4.87
C ARG A 267 -6.97 4.63 5.09
N LEU A 268 -6.55 3.79 4.16
CA LEU A 268 -6.69 2.34 4.25
C LEU A 268 -5.53 1.68 5.01
N TRP A 269 -4.54 2.46 5.40
CA TRP A 269 -3.35 2.05 6.17
C TRP A 269 -2.99 3.00 7.30
#